data_0521e4ab3655c40b068598913efb3bb8
#
_entry.id   0521e4ab3655c40b068598913efb3bb8
#
_cell.length_a   1.000
_cell.length_b   1.000
_cell.length_c   1.000
_cell.angle_alpha   90.00
_cell.angle_beta   90.00
_cell.angle_gamma   90.00
#
_symmetry.space_group_name_H-M   'P 1'
#
loop_
_entity.id
_entity.type
_entity.pdbx_description
1 polymer ?
#
loop_
_entity_poly.entity_id
_entity_poly.type
_entity_poly.pdbx_seq_one_letter_code
_entity_poly.pdbx_strand_id
1 'polypeptide(L)'
;PDIYHDNAKDLMRRINGKLRNYVQGVLIVMFFVFLTQAIGLSLAGLKAPLLFALFCAVTDVIPYIGPWIGAVPALFVGFSMNPKVGILTIVSIMVCQTLENNFYQPLIMGKTMKLHPVTIMLGLLIFNYFFGMIGMIVATPVIASLKIILEFIDEKTGVGEKFHSLNKKEELD
;
A
#
# COMPACT_ATOMS: atom_id res chain seq x y z
N PRO A 1 -30.45 22.96 -8.38
CA PRO A 1 -29.54 22.96 -7.24
C PRO A 1 -29.54 21.65 -6.48
N ASP A 2 -30.67 20.93 -6.34
CA ASP A 2 -30.74 19.68 -5.55
C ASP A 2 -29.88 18.56 -6.16
N ILE A 3 -29.75 18.48 -7.46
CA ILE A 3 -28.96 17.48 -8.19
C ILE A 3 -27.46 17.56 -7.84
N TYR A 4 -26.93 18.77 -7.65
CA TYR A 4 -25.53 18.96 -7.30
C TYR A 4 -25.25 18.55 -5.84
N HIS A 5 -26.20 18.77 -4.94
CA HIS A 5 -26.10 18.36 -3.54
C HIS A 5 -26.11 16.84 -3.38
N ASP A 6 -26.91 16.13 -4.13
CA ASP A 6 -27.00 14.66 -4.07
C ASP A 6 -25.74 14.01 -4.70
N ASN A 7 -25.23 14.57 -5.78
CA ASN A 7 -23.98 14.11 -6.40
C ASN A 7 -22.77 14.29 -5.47
N ALA A 8 -22.67 15.43 -4.78
CA ALA A 8 -21.60 15.68 -3.84
C ALA A 8 -21.66 14.75 -2.61
N LYS A 9 -22.86 14.47 -2.09
CA LYS A 9 -23.06 13.53 -0.99
C LYS A 9 -22.70 12.09 -1.40
N ASP A 10 -23.05 11.66 -2.61
CA ASP A 10 -22.70 10.33 -3.11
C ASP A 10 -21.19 10.17 -3.29
N LEU A 11 -20.53 11.18 -3.86
CA LEU A 11 -19.07 11.20 -4.01
C LEU A 11 -18.36 11.11 -2.65
N MET A 12 -18.79 11.95 -1.67
CA MET A 12 -18.25 11.92 -0.30
C MET A 12 -18.43 10.54 0.35
N ARG A 13 -19.60 9.93 0.19
CA ARG A 13 -19.88 8.58 0.72
C ARG A 13 -18.97 7.52 0.09
N ARG A 14 -18.76 7.58 -1.22
CA ARG A 14 -17.85 6.66 -1.94
C ARG A 14 -16.39 6.83 -1.48
N ILE A 15 -15.92 8.07 -1.35
CA ILE A 15 -14.57 8.37 -0.85
C ILE A 15 -14.41 7.85 0.58
N ASN A 16 -15.31 8.23 1.49
CA ASN A 16 -15.24 7.81 2.89
C ASN A 16 -15.29 6.29 3.05
N GLY A 17 -16.15 5.61 2.30
CA GLY A 17 -16.24 4.15 2.32
C GLY A 17 -14.94 3.47 1.88
N LYS A 18 -14.36 3.91 0.77
CA LYS A 18 -13.10 3.34 0.27
C LYS A 18 -11.90 3.69 1.16
N LEU A 19 -11.83 4.92 1.70
CA LEU A 19 -10.79 5.31 2.65
C LEU A 19 -10.84 4.48 3.93
N ARG A 20 -12.03 4.30 4.50
CA ARG A 20 -12.22 3.47 5.68
C ARG A 20 -11.75 2.03 5.42
N ASN A 21 -12.17 1.43 4.32
CA ASN A 21 -11.76 0.08 3.95
C ASN A 21 -10.25 -0.03 3.74
N TYR A 22 -9.63 1.00 3.15
CA TYR A 22 -8.18 1.06 2.98
C TYR A 22 -7.46 1.09 4.33
N VAL A 23 -7.82 2.01 5.20
CA VAL A 23 -7.18 2.14 6.53
C VAL A 23 -7.34 0.85 7.34
N GLN A 24 -8.55 0.28 7.36
CA GLN A 24 -8.79 -1.00 8.01
C GLN A 24 -7.95 -2.13 7.40
N GLY A 25 -7.87 -2.19 6.08
CA GLY A 25 -7.06 -3.19 5.38
C GLY A 25 -5.58 -3.06 5.72
N VAL A 26 -5.03 -1.84 5.68
CA VAL A 26 -3.62 -1.59 6.07
C VAL A 26 -3.34 -2.06 7.49
N LEU A 27 -4.20 -1.70 8.45
CA LEU A 27 -4.02 -2.10 9.85
C LEU A 27 -4.05 -3.63 10.03
N ILE A 28 -4.90 -4.33 9.29
CA ILE A 28 -4.96 -5.79 9.32
C ILE A 28 -3.69 -6.39 8.69
N VAL A 29 -3.22 -5.88 7.56
CA VAL A 29 -1.96 -6.31 6.94
C VAL A 29 -0.80 -6.11 7.90
N MET A 30 -0.65 -4.91 8.48
CA MET A 30 0.38 -4.60 9.48
C MET A 30 0.37 -5.59 10.65
N PHE A 31 -0.82 -5.97 11.12
CA PHE A 31 -0.95 -6.95 12.18
C PHE A 31 -0.41 -8.33 11.78
N PHE A 32 -0.74 -8.81 10.57
CA PHE A 32 -0.22 -10.08 10.06
C PHE A 32 1.29 -10.03 9.78
N VAL A 33 1.78 -8.91 9.24
CA VAL A 33 3.24 -8.67 9.07
C VAL A 33 3.94 -8.71 10.43
N PHE A 34 3.39 -8.03 11.45
CA PHE A 34 3.92 -8.10 12.81
C PHE A 34 4.02 -9.53 13.33
N LEU A 35 2.94 -10.32 13.24
CA LEU A 35 2.93 -11.70 13.71
C LEU A 35 3.96 -12.57 12.98
N THR A 36 3.99 -12.46 11.64
CA THR A 36 4.92 -13.25 10.82
C THR A 36 6.36 -12.89 11.12
N GLN A 37 6.67 -11.60 11.21
CA GLN A 37 8.02 -11.14 11.56
C GLN A 37 8.40 -11.47 13.00
N ALA A 38 7.48 -11.36 13.95
CA ALA A 38 7.73 -11.74 15.35
C ALA A 38 8.14 -13.22 15.46
N ILE A 39 7.44 -14.10 14.75
CA ILE A 39 7.77 -15.52 14.71
C ILE A 39 9.11 -15.74 13.99
N GLY A 40 9.25 -15.22 12.77
CA GLY A 40 10.41 -15.45 11.94
C GLY A 40 11.71 -14.92 12.55
N LEU A 41 11.70 -13.69 13.07
CA LEU A 41 12.88 -13.09 13.71
C LEU A 41 13.23 -13.75 15.04
N SER A 42 12.22 -14.26 15.78
CA SER A 42 12.45 -15.06 16.99
C SER A 42 13.14 -16.39 16.65
N LEU A 43 12.67 -17.08 15.60
CA LEU A 43 13.29 -18.32 15.11
C LEU A 43 14.69 -18.08 14.56
N ALA A 44 14.95 -16.92 13.95
CA ALA A 44 16.28 -16.50 13.51
C ALA A 44 17.25 -16.27 14.69
N GLY A 45 16.72 -16.09 15.89
CA GLY A 45 17.52 -15.80 17.11
C GLY A 45 17.97 -14.35 17.18
N LEU A 46 17.25 -13.43 16.54
CA LEU A 46 17.56 -11.99 16.58
C LEU A 46 17.35 -11.44 18.00
N LYS A 47 18.22 -10.55 18.48
CA LYS A 47 17.99 -9.79 19.71
C LYS A 47 16.79 -8.85 19.56
N ALA A 48 15.91 -8.83 20.56
CA ALA A 48 14.68 -8.02 20.58
C ALA A 48 13.80 -8.22 19.33
N PRO A 49 13.42 -9.46 18.96
CA PRO A 49 12.72 -9.75 17.72
C PRO A 49 11.37 -9.04 17.61
N LEU A 50 10.66 -8.89 18.72
CA LEU A 50 9.37 -8.18 18.77
C LEU A 50 9.50 -6.70 18.45
N LEU A 51 10.60 -6.06 18.86
CA LEU A 51 10.86 -4.65 18.54
C LEU A 51 11.03 -4.46 17.02
N PHE A 52 11.84 -5.32 16.39
CA PHE A 52 12.08 -5.25 14.95
C PHE A 52 10.84 -5.68 14.15
N ALA A 53 10.10 -6.65 14.63
CA ALA A 53 8.81 -7.03 14.03
C ALA A 53 7.80 -5.88 14.05
N LEU A 54 7.69 -5.18 15.19
CA LEU A 54 6.85 -4.00 15.30
C LEU A 54 7.32 -2.88 14.38
N PHE A 55 8.63 -2.65 14.33
CA PHE A 55 9.20 -1.64 13.44
C PHE A 55 8.93 -1.95 11.97
N CYS A 56 9.12 -3.20 11.53
CA CYS A 56 8.76 -3.65 10.19
C CYS A 56 7.27 -3.40 9.88
N ALA A 57 6.39 -3.80 10.80
CA ALA A 57 4.95 -3.64 10.60
C ALA A 57 4.53 -2.17 10.54
N VAL A 58 5.11 -1.30 11.36
CA VAL A 58 4.80 0.15 11.34
C VAL A 58 5.31 0.82 10.08
N THR A 59 6.51 0.48 9.63
CA THR A 59 7.06 1.06 8.39
C THR A 59 6.31 0.58 7.15
N ASP A 60 5.68 -0.60 7.22
CA ASP A 60 4.89 -1.20 6.14
C ASP A 60 3.64 -0.39 5.74
N VAL A 61 3.25 0.60 6.56
CA VAL A 61 2.23 1.59 6.18
C VAL A 61 2.58 2.35 4.89
N ILE A 62 3.87 2.42 4.55
CA ILE A 62 4.37 3.01 3.31
C ILE A 62 4.55 1.89 2.28
N PRO A 63 3.67 1.76 1.28
CA PRO A 63 3.76 0.69 0.30
C PRO A 63 5.12 0.66 -0.42
N TYR A 64 5.64 -0.52 -0.71
CA TYR A 64 6.91 -0.80 -1.40
C TYR A 64 8.19 -0.35 -0.68
N ILE A 65 8.21 0.82 -0.04
CA ILE A 65 9.40 1.39 0.62
C ILE A 65 9.46 0.94 2.09
N GLY A 66 8.31 0.83 2.74
CA GLY A 66 8.18 0.48 4.16
C GLY A 66 8.91 -0.81 4.56
N PRO A 67 8.70 -1.93 3.85
CA PRO A 67 9.38 -3.18 4.14
C PRO A 67 10.92 -3.06 4.14
N TRP A 68 11.49 -2.26 3.23
CA TRP A 68 12.93 -2.03 3.18
C TRP A 68 13.43 -1.20 4.36
N ILE A 69 12.68 -0.15 4.74
CA ILE A 69 13.00 0.65 5.93
C ILE A 69 12.99 -0.22 7.18
N GLY A 70 12.00 -1.11 7.31
CA GLY A 70 11.89 -2.03 8.44
C GLY A 70 12.99 -3.09 8.47
N ALA A 71 13.35 -3.63 7.29
CA ALA A 71 14.34 -4.69 7.17
C ALA A 71 15.77 -4.24 7.54
N VAL A 72 16.17 -3.04 7.13
CA VAL A 72 17.56 -2.58 7.25
C VAL A 72 18.10 -2.65 8.70
N PRO A 73 17.44 -2.09 9.72
CA PRO A 73 17.94 -2.19 11.10
C PRO A 73 17.99 -3.63 11.62
N ALA A 74 17.01 -4.47 11.30
CA ALA A 74 16.99 -5.87 11.70
C ALA A 74 18.16 -6.66 11.11
N LEU A 75 18.49 -6.40 9.84
CA LEU A 75 19.63 -7.01 9.15
C LEU A 75 20.95 -6.56 9.78
N PHE A 76 21.12 -5.27 10.04
CA PHE A 76 22.34 -4.77 10.70
C PHE A 76 22.57 -5.45 12.05
N VAL A 77 21.56 -5.55 12.88
CA VAL A 77 21.67 -6.22 14.18
C VAL A 77 21.91 -7.71 13.99
N GLY A 78 21.21 -8.38 13.07
CA GLY A 78 21.40 -9.79 12.79
C GLY A 78 22.84 -10.14 12.39
N PHE A 79 23.41 -9.40 11.44
CA PHE A 79 24.79 -9.61 11.00
C PHE A 79 25.82 -9.19 12.07
N SER A 80 25.53 -8.19 12.89
CA SER A 80 26.40 -7.80 14.01
C SER A 80 26.47 -8.85 15.11
N MET A 81 25.43 -9.67 15.25
CA MET A 81 25.42 -10.78 16.22
C MET A 81 26.20 -11.99 15.69
N ASN A 82 25.82 -12.47 14.52
CA ASN A 82 26.43 -13.64 13.87
C ASN A 82 25.96 -13.71 12.40
N PRO A 83 26.84 -14.06 11.44
CA PRO A 83 26.45 -14.23 10.05
C PRO A 83 25.26 -15.18 9.85
N LYS A 84 25.15 -16.26 10.64
CA LYS A 84 24.02 -17.19 10.59
C LYS A 84 22.70 -16.49 10.96
N VAL A 85 22.69 -15.68 12.02
CA VAL A 85 21.51 -14.92 12.44
C VAL A 85 21.14 -13.91 11.37
N GLY A 86 22.11 -13.22 10.77
CA GLY A 86 21.88 -12.29 9.65
C GLY A 86 21.22 -12.97 8.45
N ILE A 87 21.72 -14.14 8.05
CA ILE A 87 21.13 -14.92 6.94
C ILE A 87 19.70 -15.38 7.28
N LEU A 88 19.46 -15.89 8.49
CA LEU A 88 18.13 -16.29 8.92
C LEU A 88 17.17 -15.10 9.01
N THR A 89 17.67 -13.92 9.36
CA THR A 89 16.89 -12.66 9.32
C THR A 89 16.47 -12.32 7.88
N ILE A 90 17.37 -12.45 6.89
CA ILE A 90 17.01 -12.28 5.47
C ILE A 90 15.91 -13.27 5.08
N VAL A 91 16.08 -14.55 5.41
CA VAL A 91 15.06 -15.57 5.08
C VAL A 91 13.71 -15.23 5.71
N SER A 92 13.69 -14.82 6.99
CA SER A 92 12.46 -14.39 7.67
C SER A 92 11.77 -13.24 6.93
N ILE A 93 12.52 -12.21 6.56
CA ILE A 93 12.01 -11.05 5.83
C ILE A 93 11.46 -11.46 4.47
N MET A 94 12.18 -12.30 3.71
CA MET A 94 11.74 -12.78 2.40
C MET A 94 10.46 -13.63 2.49
N VAL A 95 10.35 -14.49 3.50
CA VAL A 95 9.15 -15.30 3.74
C VAL A 95 7.97 -14.38 4.06
N CYS A 96 8.16 -13.38 4.95
CA CYS A 96 7.12 -12.42 5.27
C CYS A 96 6.65 -11.65 4.04
N GLN A 97 7.57 -11.12 3.22
CA GLN A 97 7.26 -10.41 1.98
C GLN A 97 6.51 -11.28 0.98
N THR A 98 6.88 -12.56 0.89
CA THR A 98 6.19 -13.52 0.02
C THR A 98 4.76 -13.76 0.49
N LEU A 99 4.55 -13.92 1.79
CA LEU A 99 3.21 -14.08 2.38
C LEU A 99 2.39 -12.81 2.22
N GLU A 100 2.98 -11.65 2.44
CA GLU A 100 2.31 -10.36 2.28
C GLU A 100 1.82 -10.16 0.85
N ASN A 101 2.71 -10.25 -0.13
CA ASN A 101 2.39 -9.96 -1.52
C ASN A 101 1.41 -10.98 -2.14
N ASN A 102 1.50 -12.25 -1.75
CA ASN A 102 0.70 -13.31 -2.38
C ASN A 102 -0.57 -13.67 -1.59
N PHE A 103 -0.62 -13.37 -0.29
CA PHE A 103 -1.75 -13.76 0.57
C PHE A 103 -2.38 -12.57 1.29
N TYR A 104 -1.63 -11.80 2.09
CA TYR A 104 -2.23 -10.77 2.95
C TYR A 104 -2.83 -9.65 2.12
N GLN A 105 -2.10 -9.10 1.19
CA GLN A 105 -2.56 -8.03 0.31
C GLN A 105 -3.80 -8.43 -0.51
N PRO A 106 -3.80 -9.56 -1.27
CA PRO A 106 -4.96 -9.97 -2.05
C PRO A 106 -6.18 -10.34 -1.21
N LEU A 107 -6.00 -10.99 -0.05
CA LEU A 107 -7.10 -11.44 0.80
C LEU A 107 -7.75 -10.28 1.57
N ILE A 108 -6.95 -9.32 2.04
CA ILE A 108 -7.40 -8.25 2.93
C ILE A 108 -7.83 -7.03 2.12
N MET A 109 -6.98 -6.60 1.18
CA MET A 109 -7.24 -5.43 0.35
C MET A 109 -8.11 -5.75 -0.86
N GLY A 110 -8.08 -7.00 -1.35
CA GLY A 110 -8.86 -7.48 -2.47
C GLY A 110 -8.65 -6.65 -3.74
N LYS A 111 -9.73 -6.51 -4.52
CA LYS A 111 -9.75 -5.65 -5.72
C LYS A 111 -10.08 -4.18 -5.40
N THR A 112 -9.99 -3.78 -4.14
CA THR A 112 -10.52 -2.49 -3.65
C THR A 112 -9.75 -1.30 -4.22
N MET A 113 -8.46 -1.51 -4.57
CA MET A 113 -7.63 -0.49 -5.20
C MET A 113 -6.92 -1.06 -6.42
N LYS A 114 -7.58 -1.01 -7.57
CA LYS A 114 -6.94 -1.26 -8.87
C LYS A 114 -6.09 -0.05 -9.29
N LEU A 115 -5.10 0.31 -8.46
CA LEU A 115 -4.11 1.32 -8.82
C LEU A 115 -2.93 0.61 -9.48
N HIS A 116 -2.45 1.17 -10.59
CA HIS A 116 -1.23 0.66 -11.21
C HIS A 116 -0.03 0.92 -10.28
N PRO A 117 0.86 -0.06 -10.06
CA PRO A 117 2.02 0.11 -9.16
C PRO A 117 2.85 1.36 -9.43
N VAL A 118 3.05 1.69 -10.71
CA VAL A 118 3.77 2.89 -11.14
C VAL A 118 3.11 4.17 -10.65
N THR A 119 1.76 4.23 -10.65
CA THR A 119 1.02 5.41 -10.14
C THR A 119 1.26 5.61 -8.66
N ILE A 120 1.28 4.52 -7.88
CA ILE A 120 1.58 4.59 -6.44
C ILE A 120 3.03 5.03 -6.22
N MET A 121 3.99 4.46 -6.94
CA MET A 121 5.41 4.83 -6.82
C MET A 121 5.65 6.30 -7.17
N LEU A 122 5.09 6.80 -8.27
CA LEU A 122 5.18 8.21 -8.65
C LEU A 122 4.53 9.11 -7.59
N GLY A 123 3.37 8.72 -7.10
CA GLY A 123 2.70 9.45 -6.03
C GLY A 123 3.54 9.50 -4.75
N LEU A 124 4.12 8.37 -4.32
CA LEU A 124 5.02 8.34 -3.17
C LEU A 124 6.21 9.29 -3.35
N LEU A 125 6.83 9.33 -4.54
CA LEU A 125 7.95 10.24 -4.82
C LEU A 125 7.51 11.71 -4.76
N ILE A 126 6.38 12.06 -5.37
CA ILE A 126 5.85 13.43 -5.36
C ILE A 126 5.50 13.86 -3.93
N PHE A 127 4.75 13.03 -3.20
CA PHE A 127 4.35 13.36 -1.83
C PHE A 127 5.54 13.39 -0.87
N ASN A 128 6.56 12.53 -1.08
CA ASN A 128 7.80 12.60 -0.33
C ASN A 128 8.55 13.92 -0.56
N TYR A 129 8.61 14.38 -1.81
CA TYR A 129 9.28 15.64 -2.15
C TYR A 129 8.66 16.85 -1.42
N PHE A 130 7.32 16.93 -1.36
CA PHE A 130 6.62 18.07 -0.75
C PHE A 130 6.43 17.94 0.75
N PHE A 131 6.21 16.76 1.28
CA PHE A 131 5.76 16.53 2.67
C PHE A 131 6.62 15.50 3.42
N GLY A 132 7.72 15.01 2.83
CA GLY A 132 8.59 14.02 3.45
C GLY A 132 7.87 12.70 3.77
N MET A 133 8.29 12.05 4.84
CA MET A 133 7.76 10.74 5.26
C MET A 133 6.24 10.76 5.52
N ILE A 134 5.72 11.85 6.09
CA ILE A 134 4.27 12.01 6.33
C ILE A 134 3.52 12.02 4.99
N GLY A 135 4.11 12.69 3.98
CA GLY A 135 3.56 12.68 2.62
C GLY A 135 3.45 11.29 2.04
N MET A 136 4.46 10.43 2.22
CA MET A 136 4.41 9.05 1.74
C MET A 136 3.28 8.24 2.38
N ILE A 137 3.04 8.41 3.68
CA ILE A 137 1.93 7.73 4.39
C ILE A 137 0.58 8.14 3.82
N VAL A 138 0.41 9.42 3.51
CA VAL A 138 -0.87 9.99 3.01
C VAL A 138 -1.02 9.83 1.50
N ALA A 139 0.06 9.56 0.77
CA ALA A 139 0.07 9.47 -0.69
C ALA A 139 -0.97 8.47 -1.24
N THR A 140 -0.97 7.24 -0.73
CA THR A 140 -1.87 6.19 -1.23
C THR A 140 -3.34 6.50 -1.02
N PRO A 141 -3.82 6.95 0.16
CA PRO A 141 -5.18 7.41 0.36
C PRO A 141 -5.58 8.56 -0.57
N VAL A 142 -4.69 9.53 -0.78
CA VAL A 142 -4.97 10.68 -1.66
C VAL A 142 -5.08 10.24 -3.12
N ILE A 143 -4.16 9.42 -3.62
CA ILE A 143 -4.20 8.89 -4.99
C ILE A 143 -5.48 8.07 -5.22
N ALA A 144 -5.86 7.25 -4.24
CA ALA A 144 -7.10 6.49 -4.29
C ALA A 144 -8.33 7.39 -4.35
N SER A 145 -8.35 8.48 -3.57
CA SER A 145 -9.43 9.46 -3.59
C SER A 145 -9.51 10.20 -4.92
N LEU A 146 -8.35 10.61 -5.47
CA LEU A 146 -8.28 11.23 -6.81
C LEU A 146 -8.83 10.31 -7.88
N LYS A 147 -8.48 9.02 -7.84
CA LYS A 147 -9.02 8.04 -8.79
C LYS A 147 -10.55 7.94 -8.72
N ILE A 148 -11.12 7.92 -7.50
CA ILE A 148 -12.57 7.88 -7.31
C ILE A 148 -13.24 9.13 -7.90
N ILE A 149 -12.62 10.30 -7.72
CA ILE A 149 -13.12 11.56 -8.28
C ILE A 149 -13.09 11.49 -9.80
N LEU A 150 -12.01 11.01 -10.39
CA LEU A 150 -11.89 10.86 -11.85
C LEU A 150 -12.91 9.87 -12.40
N GLU A 151 -13.07 8.70 -11.76
CA GLU A 151 -14.08 7.70 -12.12
C GLU A 151 -15.50 8.27 -12.02
N PHE A 152 -15.79 9.08 -10.98
CA PHE A 152 -17.10 9.73 -10.81
C PHE A 152 -17.38 10.78 -11.88
N ILE A 153 -16.35 11.58 -12.24
CA ILE A 153 -16.47 12.57 -13.32
C ILE A 153 -16.72 11.87 -14.64
N ASP A 154 -15.98 10.79 -14.91
CA ASP A 154 -16.12 10.01 -16.13
C ASP A 154 -17.52 9.36 -16.26
N GLU A 155 -18.03 8.79 -15.18
CA GLU A 155 -19.39 8.24 -15.09
C GLU A 155 -20.48 9.29 -15.40
N LYS A 156 -20.24 10.56 -15.02
CA LYS A 156 -21.20 11.66 -15.23
C LYS A 156 -21.06 12.35 -16.59
N THR A 157 -19.87 12.39 -17.15
CA THR A 157 -19.58 13.12 -18.38
C THR A 157 -19.49 12.24 -19.62
N GLY A 158 -19.33 10.92 -19.44
CA GLY A 158 -19.16 9.95 -20.53
C GLY A 158 -17.91 10.19 -21.40
N VAL A 159 -16.91 10.89 -20.86
CA VAL A 159 -15.67 11.24 -21.58
C VAL A 159 -14.87 9.99 -21.93
N GLY A 160 -14.82 9.00 -21.03
CA GLY A 160 -14.09 7.75 -21.26
C GLY A 160 -14.70 6.90 -22.38
N GLU A 161 -16.03 6.84 -22.50
CA GLU A 161 -16.68 6.15 -23.61
C GLU A 161 -16.38 6.82 -24.96
N LYS A 162 -16.33 8.16 -24.99
CA LYS A 162 -15.95 8.91 -26.20
C LYS A 162 -14.50 8.63 -26.62
N PHE A 163 -13.57 8.61 -25.66
CA PHE A 163 -12.16 8.30 -25.96
C PHE A 163 -11.98 6.85 -26.44
N HIS A 164 -12.68 5.91 -25.85
CA HIS A 164 -12.60 4.50 -26.27
C HIS A 164 -13.21 4.27 -27.66
N SER A 165 -14.24 5.02 -28.02
CA SER A 165 -14.86 4.97 -29.34
C SER A 165 -14.01 5.63 -30.44
N LEU A 166 -13.22 6.64 -30.09
CA LEU A 166 -12.29 7.30 -31.02
C LEU A 166 -11.08 6.42 -31.32
N ASN A 167 -10.50 5.80 -30.28
CA ASN A 167 -9.34 4.90 -30.43
C ASN A 167 -9.69 3.64 -31.26
N LYS A 168 -10.94 3.14 -31.11
CA LYS A 168 -11.42 1.99 -31.89
C LYS A 168 -11.69 2.32 -33.35
N LYS A 169 -11.91 3.59 -33.69
CA LYS A 169 -12.06 4.04 -35.09
C LYS A 169 -10.70 4.20 -35.77
N GLU A 170 -9.67 4.64 -35.03
CA GLU A 170 -8.30 4.74 -35.58
C GLU A 170 -7.62 3.38 -35.80
N GLU A 171 -8.08 2.30 -35.12
CA GLU A 171 -7.57 0.94 -35.38
C GLU A 171 -8.26 0.23 -36.55
N LEU A 172 -9.31 0.82 -37.16
CA LEU A 172 -10.11 0.25 -38.25
C LEU A 172 -9.90 0.96 -39.60
N ASP A 173 -9.15 2.07 -39.61
CA ASP A 173 -8.73 2.81 -40.80
C ASP A 173 -7.22 2.57 -41.08
#